data_106d6b045fcc6bb09a235fd13d6b0f91
#
_entry.id   106d6b045fcc6bb09a235fd13d6b0f91
#
_cell.length_a   1.000
_cell.length_b   1.000
_cell.length_c   1.000
_cell.angle_alpha   90.00
_cell.angle_beta   90.00
_cell.angle_gamma   90.00
#
_symmetry.space_group_name_H-M   'P 1'
#
loop_
_entity.id
_entity.type
_entity.pdbx_description
1 polymer ?
#
loop_
_entity_poly.entity_id
_entity_poly.type
_entity_poly.pdbx_seq_one_letter_code
_entity_poly.pdbx_strand_id
1 'polypeptide(L)'
;SHQAMWIDWIQRAHNNGLNVMVALAVNSETVAASMAGPGDLPTDDRSAADLQISEIKKMVDRHNDWMEVAYSSADLRRIVLAGKLAIVLGIEIDNIGNFNKPLQSSYPPIEAQVAKEINRLHGLGVRYVFPIHVIDNPFGGTAASVDFFNISNFRESGHCWQLEPAQPADSIDYQFHPALSQFMLDVLKLKIGKNLSLCPQSEAQSPTPQVNALGLTPLGESAVKTMMNLGMLIDVDHMSQKAVNQTLAIAESIKGGYPVNS
;
A
#
# COMPACT_ATOMS: atom_id res chain seq x y z
N SER A 1 13.89 -16.95 -1.04
CA SER A 1 13.37 -15.77 -1.73
C SER A 1 13.90 -15.75 -3.17
N HIS A 2 12.99 -15.65 -4.14
CA HIS A 2 13.32 -15.65 -5.58
C HIS A 2 13.50 -14.22 -6.13
N GLN A 3 13.37 -13.20 -5.30
CA GLN A 3 13.41 -11.79 -5.69
C GLN A 3 14.56 -11.03 -5.03
N ALA A 4 15.60 -11.74 -4.60
CA ALA A 4 16.78 -11.09 -4.06
C ALA A 4 17.51 -10.32 -5.18
N MET A 5 17.39 -9.00 -5.18
CA MET A 5 18.12 -8.16 -6.11
C MET A 5 19.54 -7.97 -5.61
N TRP A 6 20.49 -8.32 -6.44
CA TRP A 6 21.90 -8.10 -6.12
C TRP A 6 22.26 -6.62 -6.29
N ILE A 7 22.97 -6.09 -5.32
CA ILE A 7 23.30 -4.66 -5.25
C ILE A 7 24.04 -4.15 -6.52
N ASP A 8 24.87 -4.98 -7.13
CA ASP A 8 25.60 -4.61 -8.35
C ASP A 8 24.64 -4.35 -9.54
N TRP A 9 23.45 -4.96 -9.54
CA TRP A 9 22.45 -4.66 -10.57
C TRP A 9 21.88 -3.25 -10.42
N ILE A 10 21.66 -2.81 -9.18
CA ILE A 10 21.24 -1.43 -8.90
C ILE A 10 22.34 -0.46 -9.30
N GLN A 11 23.59 -0.76 -8.94
CA GLN A 11 24.74 0.05 -9.31
C GLN A 11 24.93 0.10 -10.83
N ARG A 12 24.73 -1.03 -11.52
CA ARG A 12 24.78 -1.07 -12.99
C ARG A 12 23.66 -0.22 -13.60
N ALA A 13 22.45 -0.24 -13.04
CA ALA A 13 21.36 0.61 -13.50
C ALA A 13 21.70 2.10 -13.30
N HIS A 14 22.26 2.45 -12.13
CA HIS A 14 22.74 3.81 -11.85
C HIS A 14 23.81 4.25 -12.84
N ASN A 15 24.81 3.42 -13.08
CA ASN A 15 25.89 3.71 -14.06
C ASN A 15 25.36 3.88 -15.49
N ASN A 16 24.15 3.40 -15.79
CA ASN A 16 23.46 3.55 -17.07
C ASN A 16 22.33 4.60 -17.05
N GLY A 17 22.30 5.48 -16.06
CA GLY A 17 21.45 6.66 -16.05
C GLY A 17 20.28 6.64 -15.07
N LEU A 18 20.13 5.61 -14.23
CA LEU A 18 19.16 5.63 -13.14
C LEU A 18 19.63 6.60 -12.05
N ASN A 19 18.97 7.73 -11.89
CA ASN A 19 19.36 8.77 -10.95
C ASN A 19 18.46 8.86 -9.72
N VAL A 20 17.23 8.34 -9.81
CA VAL A 20 16.24 8.33 -8.71
C VAL A 20 15.59 6.96 -8.66
N MET A 21 15.46 6.40 -7.47
CA MET A 21 14.75 5.15 -7.24
C MET A 21 13.84 5.29 -6.01
N VAL A 22 12.56 4.95 -6.18
CA VAL A 22 11.65 4.76 -5.05
C VAL A 22 11.89 3.35 -4.49
N ALA A 23 12.25 3.27 -3.23
CA ALA A 23 12.43 2.02 -2.50
C ALA A 23 11.23 1.81 -1.56
N LEU A 24 10.35 0.87 -1.93
CA LEU A 24 9.12 0.60 -1.21
C LEU A 24 9.32 -0.48 -0.14
N ALA A 25 8.83 -0.19 1.07
CA ALA A 25 8.54 -1.22 2.06
C ALA A 25 7.14 -1.75 1.77
N VAL A 26 7.07 -3.00 1.33
CA VAL A 26 5.82 -3.63 0.87
C VAL A 26 5.39 -4.73 1.82
N ASN A 27 4.12 -4.74 2.22
CA ASN A 27 3.54 -5.84 2.97
C ASN A 27 2.03 -5.96 2.74
N SER A 28 1.54 -7.21 2.79
CA SER A 28 0.15 -7.57 2.99
C SER A 28 0.13 -8.62 4.09
N GLU A 29 -0.48 -8.32 5.22
CA GLU A 29 -0.43 -9.19 6.40
C GLU A 29 -0.94 -10.61 6.08
N THR A 30 -2.02 -10.74 5.32
CA THR A 30 -2.56 -12.04 4.93
C THR A 30 -1.58 -12.84 4.05
N VAL A 31 -0.95 -12.18 3.07
CA VAL A 31 0.07 -12.81 2.22
C VAL A 31 1.27 -13.23 3.07
N ALA A 32 1.80 -12.33 3.87
CA ALA A 32 2.94 -12.57 4.74
C ALA A 32 2.67 -13.72 5.71
N ALA A 33 1.52 -13.71 6.40
CA ALA A 33 1.12 -14.78 7.31
C ALA A 33 0.96 -16.14 6.62
N SER A 34 0.49 -16.16 5.36
CA SER A 34 0.34 -17.40 4.58
C SER A 34 1.68 -18.02 4.17
N MET A 35 2.73 -17.22 4.10
CA MET A 35 4.08 -17.62 3.67
C MET A 35 5.07 -17.76 4.84
N ALA A 36 4.74 -17.22 6.01
CA ALA A 36 5.60 -17.24 7.18
C ALA A 36 5.85 -18.65 7.69
N GLY A 37 7.10 -18.90 8.07
CA GLY A 37 7.53 -20.10 8.80
C GLY A 37 7.78 -19.79 10.28
N PRO A 38 8.04 -20.79 11.11
CA PRO A 38 8.35 -20.61 12.53
C PRO A 38 9.61 -19.74 12.72
N GLY A 39 9.48 -18.64 13.48
CA GLY A 39 10.60 -17.74 13.79
C GLY A 39 10.95 -16.76 12.68
N ASP A 40 10.08 -16.59 11.70
CA ASP A 40 10.26 -15.67 10.60
C ASP A 40 10.01 -14.18 10.97
N LEU A 41 10.17 -13.33 9.97
CA LEU A 41 10.01 -11.88 10.04
C LEU A 41 8.59 -11.47 10.46
N PRO A 42 8.40 -10.25 10.98
CA PRO A 42 7.06 -9.76 11.31
C PRO A 42 6.13 -9.82 10.10
N THR A 43 4.88 -10.24 10.34
CA THR A 43 3.85 -10.31 9.31
C THR A 43 2.88 -9.14 9.35
N ASP A 44 2.75 -8.46 10.50
CA ASP A 44 1.93 -7.25 10.59
C ASP A 44 2.56 -6.09 9.82
N ASP A 45 1.71 -5.28 9.19
CA ASP A 45 2.12 -4.28 8.23
C ASP A 45 3.06 -3.22 8.82
N ARG A 46 2.77 -2.76 10.03
CA ARG A 46 3.58 -1.71 10.66
C ARG A 46 4.98 -2.19 10.98
N SER A 47 5.09 -3.34 11.65
CA SER A 47 6.40 -3.90 12.03
C SER A 47 7.20 -4.33 10.82
N ALA A 48 6.55 -4.90 9.80
CA ALA A 48 7.17 -5.29 8.55
C ALA A 48 7.72 -4.08 7.79
N ALA A 49 6.94 -3.00 7.69
CA ALA A 49 7.38 -1.76 7.04
C ALA A 49 8.54 -1.11 7.78
N ASP A 50 8.49 -1.02 9.12
CA ASP A 50 9.55 -0.43 9.93
C ASP A 50 10.87 -1.21 9.76
N LEU A 51 10.80 -2.55 9.75
CA LEU A 51 11.96 -3.39 9.50
C LEU A 51 12.55 -3.15 8.11
N GLN A 52 11.72 -3.18 7.06
CA GLN A 52 12.16 -2.97 5.68
C GLN A 52 12.78 -1.58 5.48
N ILE A 53 12.17 -0.52 6.03
CA ILE A 53 12.75 0.84 5.99
C ILE A 53 14.11 0.88 6.66
N SER A 54 14.25 0.21 7.82
CA SER A 54 15.54 0.11 8.52
C SER A 54 16.60 -0.60 7.67
N GLU A 55 16.24 -1.71 7.01
CA GLU A 55 17.18 -2.46 6.17
C GLU A 55 17.55 -1.70 4.88
N ILE A 56 16.61 -0.97 4.27
CA ILE A 56 16.91 -0.09 3.13
C ILE A 56 17.94 0.97 3.54
N LYS A 57 17.74 1.63 4.69
CA LYS A 57 18.70 2.63 5.18
C LYS A 57 20.08 2.03 5.44
N LYS A 58 20.15 0.88 6.10
CA LYS A 58 21.42 0.17 6.32
C LYS A 58 22.10 -0.22 5.01
N MET A 59 21.32 -0.60 3.98
CA MET A 59 21.87 -0.86 2.64
C MET A 59 22.48 0.41 2.04
N VAL A 60 21.74 1.52 2.09
CA VAL A 60 22.22 2.82 1.58
C VAL A 60 23.48 3.27 2.34
N ASP A 61 23.51 3.14 3.66
CA ASP A 61 24.67 3.49 4.48
C ASP A 61 25.93 2.69 4.11
N ARG A 62 25.77 1.40 3.78
CA ARG A 62 26.90 0.56 3.31
C ARG A 62 27.42 0.95 1.93
N HIS A 63 26.63 1.68 1.14
CA HIS A 63 26.94 2.08 -0.24
C HIS A 63 26.84 3.61 -0.43
N ASN A 64 27.16 4.35 0.62
CA ASN A 64 27.02 5.81 0.65
C ASN A 64 27.99 6.56 -0.28
N ASP A 65 28.92 5.86 -0.88
CA ASP A 65 29.81 6.35 -1.92
C ASP A 65 29.06 6.67 -3.23
N TRP A 66 27.99 5.92 -3.56
CA TRP A 66 27.24 6.09 -4.80
C TRP A 66 25.71 6.17 -4.64
N MET A 67 25.15 6.01 -3.43
CA MET A 67 23.70 6.23 -3.18
C MET A 67 23.47 6.99 -1.87
N GLU A 68 22.32 7.65 -1.76
CA GLU A 68 21.94 8.40 -0.56
C GLU A 68 20.41 8.51 -0.47
N VAL A 69 19.86 8.52 0.77
CA VAL A 69 18.43 8.73 1.00
C VAL A 69 18.09 10.22 0.83
N ALA A 70 17.09 10.51 -0.01
CA ALA A 70 16.55 11.86 -0.19
C ALA A 70 15.36 12.09 0.76
N TYR A 71 15.47 13.04 1.67
CA TYR A 71 14.42 13.42 2.60
C TYR A 71 13.61 14.64 2.14
N SER A 72 14.02 15.27 1.05
CA SER A 72 13.38 16.45 0.46
C SER A 72 13.70 16.56 -1.03
N SER A 73 12.95 17.39 -1.74
CA SER A 73 13.26 17.72 -3.13
C SER A 73 14.63 18.41 -3.30
N ALA A 74 15.07 19.16 -2.28
CA ALA A 74 16.41 19.75 -2.25
C ALA A 74 17.50 18.69 -2.09
N ASP A 75 17.31 17.70 -1.20
CA ASP A 75 18.22 16.56 -1.08
C ASP A 75 18.29 15.77 -2.37
N LEU A 76 17.15 15.46 -2.97
CA LEU A 76 17.10 14.73 -4.24
C LEU A 76 17.95 15.39 -5.30
N ARG A 77 17.78 16.73 -5.49
CA ARG A 77 18.58 17.49 -6.46
C ARG A 77 20.07 17.48 -6.12
N ARG A 78 20.41 17.68 -4.86
CA ARG A 78 21.81 17.67 -4.37
C ARG A 78 22.47 16.32 -4.63
N ILE A 79 21.78 15.22 -4.31
CA ILE A 79 22.28 13.86 -4.49
C ILE A 79 22.53 13.55 -5.96
N VAL A 80 21.54 13.83 -6.81
CA VAL A 80 21.66 13.61 -8.27
C VAL A 80 22.77 14.46 -8.88
N LEU A 81 22.88 15.73 -8.49
CA LEU A 81 23.95 16.61 -8.96
C LEU A 81 25.35 16.18 -8.47
N ALA A 82 25.41 15.47 -7.34
CA ALA A 82 26.64 14.85 -6.87
C ALA A 82 26.99 13.52 -7.58
N GLY A 83 26.21 13.11 -8.56
CA GLY A 83 26.42 11.87 -9.32
C GLY A 83 26.03 10.60 -8.55
N LYS A 84 25.21 10.73 -7.51
CA LYS A 84 24.73 9.58 -6.72
C LYS A 84 23.28 9.22 -7.08
N LEU A 85 22.91 7.97 -6.82
CA LEU A 85 21.54 7.50 -6.87
C LEU A 85 20.76 8.03 -5.65
N ALA A 86 19.72 8.81 -5.90
CA ALA A 86 18.81 9.29 -4.87
C ALA A 86 17.75 8.22 -4.55
N ILE A 87 17.69 7.77 -3.29
CA ILE A 87 16.71 6.81 -2.81
C ILE A 87 15.59 7.56 -2.11
N VAL A 88 14.36 7.41 -2.61
CA VAL A 88 13.13 7.91 -2.00
C VAL A 88 12.46 6.75 -1.26
N LEU A 89 12.34 6.86 0.05
CA LEU A 89 11.68 5.82 0.85
C LEU A 89 10.16 5.90 0.68
N GLY A 90 9.53 4.74 0.43
CA GLY A 90 8.07 4.64 0.31
C GLY A 90 7.51 3.45 1.07
N ILE A 91 6.19 3.45 1.24
CA ILE A 91 5.42 2.34 1.81
C ILE A 91 4.24 1.97 0.92
N GLU A 92 4.03 0.66 0.79
CA GLU A 92 2.91 0.03 0.09
C GLU A 92 2.39 -1.11 0.97
N ILE A 93 1.51 -0.79 1.90
CA ILE A 93 1.04 -1.73 2.94
C ILE A 93 -0.48 -1.65 3.09
N ASP A 94 -1.10 -2.77 3.49
CA ASP A 94 -2.56 -2.86 3.60
C ASP A 94 -3.10 -1.96 4.72
N ASN A 95 -2.42 -1.92 5.86
CA ASN A 95 -2.91 -1.27 7.07
C ASN A 95 -1.87 -0.32 7.67
N ILE A 96 -1.83 0.92 7.20
CA ILE A 96 -0.99 1.95 7.82
C ILE A 96 -1.34 2.05 9.31
N GLY A 97 -0.32 1.87 10.15
CA GLY A 97 -0.46 1.92 11.61
C GLY A 97 -1.19 0.73 12.25
N ASN A 98 -1.49 -0.33 11.49
CA ASN A 98 -2.27 -1.50 11.92
C ASN A 98 -3.69 -1.12 12.42
N PHE A 99 -4.30 -0.08 11.87
CA PHE A 99 -5.58 0.46 12.35
C PHE A 99 -6.79 -0.44 12.06
N ASN A 100 -6.68 -1.42 11.18
CA ASN A 100 -7.78 -2.36 10.89
C ASN A 100 -7.99 -3.41 11.99
N LYS A 101 -7.13 -3.49 13.01
CA LYS A 101 -7.21 -4.55 14.03
C LYS A 101 -8.27 -4.21 15.09
N PRO A 102 -9.39 -4.97 15.15
CA PRO A 102 -10.49 -4.70 16.08
C PRO A 102 -10.09 -4.79 17.57
N LEU A 103 -8.97 -5.45 17.85
CA LEU A 103 -8.46 -5.63 19.23
C LEU A 103 -7.68 -4.42 19.76
N GLN A 104 -7.50 -3.37 18.98
CA GLN A 104 -6.89 -2.15 19.48
C GLN A 104 -7.90 -1.35 20.29
N SER A 105 -7.48 -0.84 21.42
CA SER A 105 -8.32 -0.08 22.36
C SER A 105 -8.93 1.21 21.79
N SER A 106 -8.49 1.61 20.60
CA SER A 106 -8.87 2.84 19.89
C SER A 106 -9.44 2.56 18.49
N TYR A 107 -10.15 1.48 18.32
CA TYR A 107 -10.81 1.17 17.03
C TYR A 107 -12.27 1.66 17.05
N PRO A 108 -12.78 2.34 15.99
CA PRO A 108 -12.03 2.86 14.85
C PRO A 108 -11.02 3.95 15.25
N PRO A 109 -9.90 4.12 14.50
CA PRO A 109 -8.92 5.14 14.81
C PRO A 109 -9.52 6.53 14.66
N ILE A 110 -9.08 7.45 15.50
CA ILE A 110 -9.42 8.88 15.38
C ILE A 110 -8.37 9.63 14.55
N GLU A 111 -8.75 10.75 13.95
CA GLU A 111 -7.85 11.55 13.11
C GLU A 111 -6.50 11.87 13.76
N ALA A 112 -6.51 12.17 15.06
CA ALA A 112 -5.27 12.48 15.80
C ALA A 112 -4.29 11.30 15.85
N GLN A 113 -4.79 10.05 15.92
CA GLN A 113 -3.95 8.85 15.91
C GLN A 113 -3.39 8.61 14.52
N VAL A 114 -4.20 8.79 13.48
CA VAL A 114 -3.79 8.67 12.08
C VAL A 114 -2.74 9.74 11.76
N ALA A 115 -2.98 11.00 12.10
CA ALA A 115 -2.02 12.07 11.90
C ALA A 115 -0.69 11.80 12.63
N LYS A 116 -0.75 11.27 13.86
CA LYS A 116 0.46 10.87 14.61
C LYS A 116 1.26 9.79 13.88
N GLU A 117 0.60 8.77 13.32
CA GLU A 117 1.27 7.70 12.59
C GLU A 117 1.87 8.21 11.27
N ILE A 118 1.14 9.03 10.52
CA ILE A 118 1.66 9.65 9.28
C ILE A 118 2.89 10.51 9.60
N ASN A 119 2.85 11.32 10.67
CA ASN A 119 4.02 12.10 11.10
C ASN A 119 5.19 11.21 11.52
N ARG A 120 4.92 10.07 12.18
CA ARG A 120 5.95 9.08 12.52
C ARG A 120 6.64 8.52 11.26
N LEU A 121 5.87 8.11 10.26
CA LEU A 121 6.39 7.63 8.98
C LEU A 121 7.20 8.70 8.25
N HIS A 122 6.70 9.95 8.22
CA HIS A 122 7.46 11.06 7.68
C HIS A 122 8.77 11.29 8.44
N GLY A 123 8.76 11.17 9.78
CA GLY A 123 9.96 11.24 10.64
C GLY A 123 10.95 10.09 10.38
N LEU A 124 10.47 8.91 9.99
CA LEU A 124 11.30 7.81 9.51
C LEU A 124 11.90 8.06 8.12
N GLY A 125 11.48 9.11 7.44
CA GLY A 125 11.99 9.48 6.12
C GLY A 125 11.13 9.01 4.95
N VAL A 126 9.97 8.43 5.19
CA VAL A 126 9.01 8.06 4.14
C VAL A 126 8.52 9.31 3.42
N ARG A 127 8.57 9.29 2.09
CA ARG A 127 8.12 10.39 1.22
C ARG A 127 7.18 9.95 0.12
N TYR A 128 6.95 8.64 -0.02
CA TYR A 128 6.08 8.05 -1.02
C TYR A 128 5.12 7.06 -0.35
N VAL A 129 3.83 7.19 -0.56
CA VAL A 129 2.82 6.44 0.19
C VAL A 129 1.69 5.99 -0.70
N PHE A 130 1.34 4.71 -0.58
CA PHE A 130 0.05 4.16 -1.02
C PHE A 130 -0.91 4.23 0.18
N PRO A 131 -1.88 5.14 0.23
CA PRO A 131 -2.81 5.23 1.36
C PRO A 131 -3.72 3.99 1.50
N ILE A 132 -4.02 3.35 0.37
CA ILE A 132 -4.83 2.14 0.25
C ILE A 132 -4.04 1.18 -0.63
N HIS A 133 -3.93 -0.09 -0.21
CA HIS A 133 -3.25 -1.12 -0.99
C HIS A 133 -4.26 -2.15 -1.50
N VAL A 134 -4.14 -3.43 -1.21
CA VAL A 134 -4.97 -4.49 -1.83
C VAL A 134 -6.23 -4.87 -1.05
N ILE A 135 -6.49 -4.21 0.08
CA ILE A 135 -7.73 -4.36 0.87
C ILE A 135 -8.30 -3.00 1.25
N ASP A 136 -9.59 -2.99 1.59
CA ASP A 136 -10.20 -1.82 2.23
C ASP A 136 -9.56 -1.59 3.59
N ASN A 137 -9.28 -0.33 3.88
CA ASN A 137 -8.72 0.05 5.17
C ASN A 137 -9.50 1.26 5.73
N PRO A 138 -9.18 1.78 6.92
CA PRO A 138 -9.89 2.92 7.48
C PRO A 138 -9.89 4.18 6.61
N PHE A 139 -9.02 4.27 5.60
CA PHE A 139 -8.94 5.42 4.69
C PHE A 139 -9.85 5.30 3.49
N GLY A 140 -10.22 4.07 3.06
CA GLY A 140 -11.11 3.91 1.92
C GLY A 140 -11.07 2.53 1.28
N GLY A 141 -11.68 2.45 0.11
CA GLY A 141 -11.82 1.23 -0.67
C GLY A 141 -10.70 0.99 -1.66
N THR A 142 -10.23 -0.26 -1.72
CA THR A 142 -9.30 -0.73 -2.74
C THR A 142 -10.02 -1.06 -4.05
N ALA A 143 -9.30 -1.08 -5.16
CA ALA A 143 -9.82 -1.61 -6.42
C ALA A 143 -10.11 -3.11 -6.29
N ALA A 144 -11.30 -3.53 -6.71
CA ALA A 144 -11.62 -4.94 -6.81
C ALA A 144 -10.72 -5.57 -7.88
N SER A 145 -9.94 -6.58 -7.48
CA SER A 145 -8.97 -7.22 -8.35
C SER A 145 -9.05 -8.73 -8.27
N VAL A 146 -8.22 -9.39 -7.50
CA VAL A 146 -8.14 -10.86 -7.41
C VAL A 146 -8.99 -11.36 -6.24
N ASP A 147 -9.74 -12.43 -6.44
CA ASP A 147 -10.61 -13.07 -5.43
C ASP A 147 -9.89 -13.32 -4.09
N PHE A 148 -8.61 -13.64 -4.16
CA PHE A 148 -7.74 -13.79 -2.98
C PHE A 148 -7.78 -12.56 -2.07
N PHE A 149 -7.75 -11.36 -2.65
CA PHE A 149 -7.75 -10.13 -1.84
C PHE A 149 -9.12 -9.80 -1.25
N ASN A 150 -10.22 -10.31 -1.81
CA ASN A 150 -11.51 -10.22 -1.15
C ASN A 150 -11.58 -11.10 0.12
N ILE A 151 -10.93 -12.28 0.09
CA ILE A 151 -10.76 -13.14 1.28
C ILE A 151 -9.83 -12.45 2.31
N SER A 152 -8.76 -11.83 1.85
CA SER A 152 -7.87 -11.01 2.70
C SER A 152 -8.62 -9.84 3.32
N ASN A 153 -9.44 -9.15 2.54
CA ASN A 153 -10.28 -8.06 3.00
C ASN A 153 -11.18 -8.49 4.16
N PHE A 154 -11.87 -9.61 4.00
CA PHE A 154 -12.71 -10.16 5.07
C PHE A 154 -11.89 -10.51 6.32
N ARG A 155 -10.70 -11.11 6.16
CA ARG A 155 -9.83 -11.46 7.29
C ARG A 155 -9.36 -10.23 8.08
N GLU A 156 -8.97 -9.16 7.38
CA GLU A 156 -8.34 -7.98 8.00
C GLU A 156 -9.37 -6.94 8.49
N SER A 157 -10.45 -6.72 7.73
CA SER A 157 -11.45 -5.68 8.00
C SER A 157 -12.74 -6.21 8.63
N GLY A 158 -13.01 -7.53 8.55
CA GLY A 158 -14.24 -8.16 9.00
C GLY A 158 -15.40 -8.06 8.01
N HIS A 159 -15.21 -7.49 6.84
CA HIS A 159 -16.23 -7.39 5.79
C HIS A 159 -15.66 -7.73 4.40
N CYS A 160 -16.54 -8.16 3.51
CA CYS A 160 -16.21 -8.32 2.10
C CYS A 160 -16.30 -6.98 1.38
N TRP A 161 -15.65 -6.85 0.23
CA TRP A 161 -15.81 -5.68 -0.62
C TRP A 161 -17.27 -5.41 -0.92
N GLN A 162 -17.67 -4.16 -0.86
CA GLN A 162 -18.98 -3.70 -1.33
C GLN A 162 -18.88 -3.45 -2.83
N LEU A 163 -19.41 -4.38 -3.62
CA LEU A 163 -19.26 -4.34 -5.07
C LEU A 163 -20.49 -3.75 -5.75
N GLU A 164 -20.26 -3.02 -6.82
CA GLU A 164 -21.29 -2.53 -7.73
C GLU A 164 -20.87 -2.79 -9.20
N PRO A 165 -21.80 -2.87 -10.14
CA PRO A 165 -21.47 -3.03 -11.55
C PRO A 165 -20.59 -1.89 -12.06
N ALA A 166 -19.49 -2.23 -12.73
CA ALA A 166 -18.65 -1.25 -13.41
C ALA A 166 -19.45 -0.51 -14.49
N GLN A 167 -19.21 0.79 -14.63
CA GLN A 167 -19.78 1.56 -15.72
C GLN A 167 -18.95 1.33 -17.00
N PRO A 168 -19.55 1.45 -18.19
CA PRO A 168 -18.82 1.29 -19.45
C PRO A 168 -17.59 2.21 -19.57
N ALA A 169 -17.63 3.38 -18.93
CA ALA A 169 -16.53 4.34 -18.91
C ALA A 169 -15.33 3.89 -18.05
N ASP A 170 -15.52 2.93 -17.14
CA ASP A 170 -14.47 2.46 -16.24
C ASP A 170 -13.44 1.56 -16.95
N SER A 171 -13.77 1.03 -18.13
CA SER A 171 -12.92 0.13 -18.92
C SER A 171 -12.40 -1.09 -18.14
N ILE A 172 -13.23 -1.60 -17.22
CA ILE A 172 -12.91 -2.73 -16.35
C ILE A 172 -13.56 -4.00 -16.90
N ASP A 173 -12.79 -5.08 -17.00
CA ASP A 173 -13.23 -6.38 -17.50
C ASP A 173 -13.12 -7.52 -16.47
N TYR A 174 -12.60 -7.24 -15.26
CA TYR A 174 -12.39 -8.26 -14.24
C TYR A 174 -13.72 -8.85 -13.72
N GLN A 175 -13.74 -10.17 -13.59
CA GLN A 175 -14.85 -10.93 -13.01
C GLN A 175 -14.34 -11.95 -11.99
N PHE A 176 -15.13 -12.21 -10.95
CA PHE A 176 -14.81 -13.21 -9.94
C PHE A 176 -14.98 -14.64 -10.47
N HIS A 177 -14.12 -15.54 -10.02
CA HIS A 177 -14.11 -16.97 -10.40
C HIS A 177 -14.35 -17.86 -9.16
N PRO A 178 -15.58 -18.32 -8.91
CA PRO A 178 -15.94 -19.05 -7.70
C PRO A 178 -15.05 -20.27 -7.38
N ALA A 179 -14.74 -21.06 -8.40
CA ALA A 179 -13.87 -22.24 -8.20
C ALA A 179 -12.44 -21.88 -7.76
N LEU A 180 -11.89 -20.77 -8.27
CA LEU A 180 -10.58 -20.27 -7.87
C LEU A 180 -10.63 -19.70 -6.46
N SER A 181 -11.70 -18.98 -6.13
CA SER A 181 -11.91 -18.43 -4.79
C SER A 181 -11.97 -19.53 -3.73
N GLN A 182 -12.68 -20.62 -4.00
CA GLN A 182 -12.75 -21.78 -3.09
C GLN A 182 -11.38 -22.45 -2.91
N PHE A 183 -10.63 -22.65 -3.98
CA PHE A 183 -9.29 -23.21 -3.92
C PHE A 183 -8.36 -22.32 -3.06
N MET A 184 -8.37 -21.02 -3.30
CA MET A 184 -7.58 -20.05 -2.52
C MET A 184 -7.96 -20.07 -1.04
N LEU A 185 -9.24 -20.10 -0.73
CA LEU A 185 -9.73 -20.20 0.65
C LEU A 185 -9.23 -21.47 1.34
N ASP A 186 -9.28 -22.61 0.68
CA ASP A 186 -8.84 -23.88 1.26
C ASP A 186 -7.32 -23.88 1.53
N VAL A 187 -6.53 -23.33 0.61
CA VAL A 187 -5.08 -23.14 0.81
C VAL A 187 -4.80 -22.21 1.99
N LEU A 188 -5.50 -21.11 2.10
CA LEU A 188 -5.33 -20.16 3.20
C LEU A 188 -5.73 -20.77 4.54
N LYS A 189 -6.84 -21.51 4.60
CA LYS A 189 -7.28 -22.22 5.83
C LYS A 189 -6.23 -23.20 6.35
N LEU A 190 -5.52 -23.88 5.45
CA LEU A 190 -4.42 -24.77 5.80
C LEU A 190 -3.22 -24.02 6.38
N LYS A 191 -2.95 -22.80 5.92
CA LYS A 191 -1.76 -22.03 6.27
C LYS A 191 -1.96 -21.15 7.51
N ILE A 192 -3.08 -20.44 7.60
CA ILE A 192 -3.28 -19.39 8.60
C ILE A 192 -4.54 -19.57 9.47
N GLY A 193 -5.24 -20.69 9.34
CA GLY A 193 -6.32 -21.09 10.24
C GLY A 193 -7.74 -20.85 9.72
N LYS A 194 -8.74 -21.00 10.63
CA LYS A 194 -10.16 -21.18 10.24
C LYS A 194 -11.00 -19.91 10.17
N ASN A 195 -10.49 -18.76 10.57
CA ASN A 195 -11.25 -17.49 10.57
C ASN A 195 -11.25 -16.82 9.20
N LEU A 196 -11.55 -17.59 8.17
CA LEU A 196 -11.62 -17.16 6.78
C LEU A 196 -12.95 -17.60 6.19
N SER A 197 -13.54 -16.75 5.38
CA SER A 197 -14.79 -17.03 4.68
C SER A 197 -14.70 -16.59 3.23
N LEU A 198 -15.45 -17.28 2.36
CA LEU A 198 -15.75 -16.73 1.04
C LEU A 198 -16.70 -15.55 1.18
N CYS A 199 -16.48 -14.58 0.34
CA CYS A 199 -17.41 -13.48 0.17
C CYS A 199 -18.55 -13.91 -0.75
N PRO A 200 -19.81 -13.51 -0.48
CA PRO A 200 -20.97 -13.89 -1.32
C PRO A 200 -20.78 -13.56 -2.80
N GLN A 201 -20.10 -12.47 -3.12
CA GLN A 201 -19.82 -12.07 -4.50
C GLN A 201 -18.88 -13.05 -5.22
N SER A 202 -18.04 -13.76 -4.48
CA SER A 202 -17.16 -14.81 -5.02
C SER A 202 -17.88 -16.12 -5.27
N GLU A 203 -19.11 -16.28 -4.74
CA GLU A 203 -19.95 -17.49 -4.92
C GLU A 203 -20.80 -17.44 -6.18
N ALA A 204 -21.08 -16.25 -6.69
CA ALA A 204 -21.89 -16.03 -7.89
C ALA A 204 -21.07 -15.34 -8.98
N GLN A 205 -21.02 -15.97 -10.15
CA GLN A 205 -20.44 -15.33 -11.32
C GLN A 205 -21.31 -14.13 -11.74
N SER A 206 -20.80 -12.91 -11.60
CA SER A 206 -21.49 -11.73 -12.10
C SER A 206 -21.38 -11.68 -13.63
N PRO A 207 -22.48 -11.40 -14.34
CA PRO A 207 -22.44 -11.24 -15.79
C PRO A 207 -21.75 -9.95 -16.24
N THR A 208 -21.50 -9.03 -15.31
CA THR A 208 -20.84 -7.74 -15.57
C THR A 208 -19.61 -7.60 -14.67
N PRO A 209 -18.56 -6.93 -15.15
CA PRO A 209 -17.42 -6.52 -14.30
C PRO A 209 -17.90 -5.75 -13.08
N GLN A 210 -17.16 -5.86 -11.98
CA GLN A 210 -17.53 -5.25 -10.70
C GLN A 210 -16.43 -4.30 -10.23
N VAL A 211 -16.84 -3.22 -9.59
CA VAL A 211 -15.95 -2.25 -8.92
C VAL A 211 -16.30 -2.15 -7.44
N ASN A 212 -15.34 -1.74 -6.62
CA ASN A 212 -15.62 -1.46 -5.22
C ASN A 212 -16.36 -0.11 -5.09
N ALA A 213 -17.53 -0.13 -4.48
CA ALA A 213 -18.38 1.03 -4.24
C ALA A 213 -17.83 1.98 -3.16
N LEU A 214 -16.87 1.50 -2.33
CA LEU A 214 -16.27 2.30 -1.28
C LEU A 214 -15.23 3.27 -1.86
N GLY A 215 -15.42 4.58 -1.61
CA GLY A 215 -14.44 5.61 -1.91
C GLY A 215 -13.55 5.91 -0.70
N LEU A 216 -13.01 7.14 -0.61
CA LEU A 216 -12.38 7.62 0.62
C LEU A 216 -13.42 7.76 1.73
N THR A 217 -13.02 7.37 2.95
CA THR A 217 -13.76 7.72 4.15
C THR A 217 -13.42 9.15 4.57
N PRO A 218 -14.19 9.77 5.48
CA PRO A 218 -13.78 11.07 6.07
C PRO A 218 -12.38 11.02 6.70
N LEU A 219 -12.02 9.88 7.31
CA LEU A 219 -10.69 9.65 7.86
C LEU A 219 -9.63 9.57 6.77
N GLY A 220 -9.95 8.93 5.64
CA GLY A 220 -9.08 8.87 4.46
C GLY A 220 -8.82 10.25 3.85
N GLU A 221 -9.86 11.09 3.74
CA GLU A 221 -9.68 12.47 3.29
C GLU A 221 -8.75 13.26 4.22
N SER A 222 -8.92 13.10 5.55
CA SER A 222 -8.04 13.72 6.54
C SER A 222 -6.61 13.20 6.45
N ALA A 223 -6.43 11.88 6.25
CA ALA A 223 -5.12 11.25 6.06
C ALA A 223 -4.41 11.79 4.80
N VAL A 224 -5.09 11.81 3.66
CA VAL A 224 -4.57 12.34 2.38
C VAL A 224 -4.14 13.80 2.54
N LYS A 225 -4.98 14.63 3.14
CA LYS A 225 -4.65 16.05 3.42
C LYS A 225 -3.43 16.18 4.33
N THR A 226 -3.32 15.32 5.34
CA THR A 226 -2.15 15.30 6.24
C THR A 226 -0.86 14.93 5.50
N MET A 227 -0.91 13.91 4.64
CA MET A 227 0.23 13.52 3.80
C MET A 227 0.65 14.64 2.84
N MET A 228 -0.32 15.30 2.19
CA MET A 228 -0.06 16.44 1.31
C MET A 228 0.56 17.63 2.06
N ASN A 229 0.08 17.95 3.26
CA ASN A 229 0.65 19.00 4.10
C ASN A 229 2.09 18.73 4.52
N LEU A 230 2.48 17.47 4.62
CA LEU A 230 3.86 17.03 4.89
C LEU A 230 4.74 16.95 3.63
N GLY A 231 4.19 17.20 2.45
CA GLY A 231 4.92 17.09 1.18
C GLY A 231 5.22 15.64 0.76
N MET A 232 4.41 14.69 1.19
CA MET A 232 4.57 13.28 0.80
C MET A 232 3.90 13.03 -0.56
N LEU A 233 4.56 12.33 -1.46
CA LEU A 233 3.97 11.87 -2.71
C LEU A 233 2.95 10.78 -2.43
N ILE A 234 1.77 10.92 -3.02
CA ILE A 234 0.66 9.98 -2.88
C ILE A 234 0.54 9.20 -4.19
N ASP A 235 0.58 7.89 -4.06
CA ASP A 235 0.27 6.97 -5.15
C ASP A 235 -1.21 6.56 -5.04
N VAL A 236 -1.93 6.64 -6.16
CA VAL A 236 -3.36 6.30 -6.23
C VAL A 236 -3.60 4.90 -6.78
N ASP A 237 -2.56 4.18 -7.16
CA ASP A 237 -2.68 2.78 -7.54
C ASP A 237 -3.30 1.98 -6.39
N HIS A 238 -3.98 0.92 -6.72
CA HIS A 238 -4.80 0.10 -5.83
C HIS A 238 -6.06 0.75 -5.25
N MET A 239 -6.22 2.07 -5.29
CA MET A 239 -7.45 2.71 -4.84
C MET A 239 -8.65 2.32 -5.73
N SER A 240 -9.83 2.21 -5.15
CA SER A 240 -11.06 2.15 -5.93
C SER A 240 -11.18 3.39 -6.83
N GLN A 241 -11.85 3.26 -7.97
CA GLN A 241 -12.06 4.40 -8.90
C GLN A 241 -12.66 5.62 -8.18
N LYS A 242 -13.56 5.37 -7.23
CA LYS A 242 -14.17 6.43 -6.44
C LYS A 242 -13.18 7.10 -5.50
N ALA A 243 -12.30 6.32 -4.85
CA ALA A 243 -11.24 6.86 -3.99
C ALA A 243 -10.20 7.66 -4.80
N VAL A 244 -9.83 7.18 -6.00
CA VAL A 244 -8.97 7.92 -6.95
C VAL A 244 -9.57 9.29 -7.24
N ASN A 245 -10.84 9.32 -7.70
CA ASN A 245 -11.51 10.57 -8.08
C ASN A 245 -11.57 11.57 -6.91
N GLN A 246 -11.83 11.06 -5.69
CA GLN A 246 -11.86 11.90 -4.48
C GLN A 246 -10.47 12.41 -4.12
N THR A 247 -9.43 11.58 -4.24
CA THR A 247 -8.03 12.00 -4.00
C THR A 247 -7.59 13.07 -4.98
N LEU A 248 -7.92 12.91 -6.27
CA LEU A 248 -7.64 13.90 -7.30
C LEU A 248 -8.37 15.22 -7.02
N ALA A 249 -9.64 15.19 -6.64
CA ALA A 249 -10.40 16.38 -6.28
C ALA A 249 -9.77 17.12 -5.09
N ILE A 250 -9.26 16.40 -4.08
CA ILE A 250 -8.51 17.01 -2.96
C ILE A 250 -7.22 17.66 -3.49
N ALA A 251 -6.46 16.96 -4.33
CA ALA A 251 -5.22 17.47 -4.90
C ALA A 251 -5.43 18.74 -5.74
N GLU A 252 -6.47 18.78 -6.56
CA GLU A 252 -6.86 19.94 -7.36
C GLU A 252 -7.32 21.13 -6.50
N SER A 253 -7.91 20.88 -5.33
CA SER A 253 -8.36 21.94 -4.41
C SER A 253 -7.22 22.72 -3.76
N ILE A 254 -6.01 22.17 -3.75
CA ILE A 254 -4.82 22.84 -3.22
C ILE A 254 -4.35 23.90 -4.21
N LYS A 255 -4.05 25.09 -3.71
CA LYS A 255 -3.59 26.20 -4.57
C LYS A 255 -2.35 25.80 -5.36
N GLY A 256 -2.47 25.76 -6.67
CA GLY A 256 -1.41 25.35 -7.60
C GLY A 256 -1.43 23.86 -7.94
N GLY A 257 -2.41 23.12 -7.43
CA GLY A 257 -2.49 21.67 -7.56
C GLY A 257 -1.48 20.92 -6.65
N TYR A 258 -1.76 19.67 -6.34
CA TYR A 258 -0.81 18.78 -5.66
C TYR A 258 -0.50 17.58 -6.57
N PRO A 259 0.78 17.23 -6.78
CA PRO A 259 1.11 16.09 -7.62
C PRO A 259 0.71 14.78 -6.94
N VAL A 260 0.03 13.93 -7.67
CA VAL A 260 -0.23 12.53 -7.31
C VAL A 260 0.44 11.64 -8.35
N ASN A 261 0.68 10.39 -7.99
CA ASN A 261 1.36 9.39 -8.82
C ASN A 261 0.44 8.20 -9.08
N SER A 262 0.64 7.55 -10.22
CA SER A 262 0.02 6.30 -10.64
C SER A 262 0.95 5.57 -11.61
#